data_b18e54cdd88e519d58496ab3eba03519
#
_entry.id   b18e54cdd88e519d58496ab3eba03519
#
_cell.length_a   1.000
_cell.length_b   1.000
_cell.length_c   1.000
_cell.angle_alpha   90.00
_cell.angle_beta   90.00
_cell.angle_gamma   90.00
#
_symmetry.space_group_name_H-M   'P 1'
#
loop_
_entity.id
_entity.type
_entity.pdbx_description
1 polymer ?
#
loop_
_entity_poly.entity_id
_entity_poly.type
_entity_poly.pdbx_seq_one_letter_code
_entity_poly.pdbx_strand_id
1 'polypeptide(L)'
;LLATGVLALVAVAAAYLVLIKKKGIFSYTLYIAGILTKVGGKKFFLIVKSRVAAAELYIRSTLMKKPKKVLLVSFYAALSWPLTILQYKFALLMLGVDASIAQIVMSIAVMTLTTLIPIPASLGVQEAGQFSIFKLLGLNPHLGIALSFIIRLKDIIVLYLSFWFLSMEGFNFVTIVNRKLQ
;
A
#
# COMPACT_ATOMS: atom_id res chain seq x y z
N LEU A 1 6.49 -17.05 9.78
CA LEU A 1 6.05 -15.79 10.39
C LEU A 1 7.24 -14.92 10.83
N LEU A 2 8.20 -15.45 11.59
CA LEU A 2 9.44 -14.72 11.97
C LEU A 2 10.27 -14.38 10.73
N ALA A 3 10.40 -15.29 9.76
CA ALA A 3 11.19 -15.08 8.55
C ALA A 3 10.60 -13.98 7.65
N THR A 4 9.29 -13.88 7.50
CA THR A 4 8.64 -12.83 6.68
C THR A 4 8.72 -11.45 7.33
N GLY A 5 8.57 -11.36 8.66
CA GLY A 5 8.77 -10.11 9.40
C GLY A 5 10.22 -9.65 9.37
N VAL A 6 11.17 -10.58 9.52
CA VAL A 6 12.61 -10.30 9.38
C VAL A 6 12.95 -9.87 7.94
N LEU A 7 12.38 -10.53 6.92
CA LEU A 7 12.56 -10.15 5.51
C LEU A 7 12.02 -8.75 5.22
N ALA A 8 10.87 -8.38 5.76
CA ALA A 8 10.30 -7.04 5.63
C ALA A 8 11.19 -6.00 6.33
N LEU A 9 11.68 -6.29 7.55
CA LEU A 9 12.62 -5.42 8.27
C LEU A 9 13.96 -5.30 7.55
N VAL A 10 14.49 -6.41 7.00
CA VAL A 10 15.71 -6.42 6.20
C VAL A 10 15.51 -5.65 4.90
N ALA A 11 14.36 -5.78 4.23
CA ALA A 11 14.04 -5.02 3.03
C ALA A 11 13.93 -3.52 3.32
N VAL A 12 13.29 -3.13 4.42
CA VAL A 12 13.23 -1.72 4.87
C VAL A 12 14.61 -1.21 5.27
N ALA A 13 15.40 -1.99 6.00
CA ALA A 13 16.76 -1.64 6.36
C ALA A 13 17.69 -1.57 5.14
N ALA A 14 17.55 -2.49 4.18
CA ALA A 14 18.30 -2.48 2.93
C ALA A 14 17.88 -1.27 2.06
N ALA A 15 16.58 -0.98 1.94
CA ALA A 15 16.10 0.22 1.27
C ALA A 15 16.61 1.49 1.96
N TYR A 16 16.62 1.53 3.29
CA TYR A 16 17.17 2.63 4.08
C TYR A 16 18.69 2.82 3.82
N LEU A 17 19.46 1.73 3.84
CA LEU A 17 20.91 1.76 3.60
C LEU A 17 21.25 2.14 2.14
N VAL A 18 20.45 1.68 1.19
CA VAL A 18 20.64 1.98 -0.24
C VAL A 18 20.25 3.43 -0.53
N LEU A 19 19.17 3.96 0.10
CA LEU A 19 18.77 5.37 0.00
C LEU A 19 19.81 6.33 0.60
N ILE A 20 20.55 5.91 1.64
CA ILE A 20 21.60 6.72 2.28
C ILE A 20 22.93 6.60 1.53
N LYS A 21 23.33 5.40 1.11
CA LYS A 21 24.69 5.14 0.59
C LYS A 21 24.86 5.31 -0.93
N LYS A 22 23.83 5.16 -1.75
CA LYS A 22 23.95 5.24 -3.21
C LYS A 22 23.19 6.42 -3.79
N LYS A 23 23.83 7.09 -4.78
CA LYS A 23 23.18 8.06 -5.66
C LYS A 23 21.95 7.42 -6.33
N GLY A 24 20.74 7.80 -5.88
CA GLY A 24 19.54 7.72 -6.66
C GLY A 24 19.05 6.33 -7.10
N ILE A 25 18.37 5.57 -6.23
CA ILE A 25 17.63 4.36 -6.66
C ILE A 25 16.58 4.73 -7.70
N PHE A 26 15.89 5.86 -7.53
CA PHE A 26 14.91 6.36 -8.48
C PHE A 26 15.53 6.79 -9.81
N SER A 27 16.79 7.24 -9.81
CA SER A 27 17.53 7.47 -11.06
C SER A 27 17.75 6.18 -11.85
N TYR A 28 17.92 5.05 -11.18
CA TYR A 28 18.08 3.75 -11.83
C TYR A 28 16.74 3.19 -12.36
N THR A 29 15.66 3.35 -11.61
CA THR A 29 14.31 3.00 -12.09
C THR A 29 13.85 3.91 -13.24
N LEU A 30 14.25 5.18 -13.24
CA LEU A 30 14.03 6.09 -14.38
C LEU A 30 14.88 5.72 -15.60
N TYR A 31 16.06 5.17 -15.42
CA TYR A 31 16.86 4.63 -16.53
C TYR A 31 16.15 3.43 -17.18
N ILE A 32 15.59 2.53 -16.37
CA ILE A 32 14.77 1.40 -16.86
C ILE A 32 13.47 1.92 -17.50
N ALA A 33 12.81 2.90 -16.89
CA ALA A 33 11.63 3.55 -17.46
C ALA A 33 11.97 4.33 -18.75
N GLY A 34 13.20 4.84 -18.89
CA GLY A 34 13.73 5.45 -20.11
C GLY A 34 13.76 4.50 -21.31
N ILE A 35 13.88 3.21 -21.07
CA ILE A 35 13.76 2.17 -22.10
C ILE A 35 12.30 2.01 -22.56
N LEU A 36 11.33 2.23 -21.67
CA LEU A 36 9.89 2.21 -21.97
C LEU A 36 9.39 3.51 -22.65
N THR A 37 10.19 4.59 -22.65
CA THR A 37 9.78 5.92 -23.17
C THR A 37 9.93 6.08 -24.70
N LYS A 38 10.08 5.02 -25.46
CA LYS A 38 9.78 5.09 -26.90
C LYS A 38 8.33 5.53 -27.21
N VAL A 39 7.45 5.57 -26.19
CA VAL A 39 6.01 5.86 -26.32
C VAL A 39 5.61 7.24 -25.77
N GLY A 40 6.40 7.86 -24.90
CA GLY A 40 6.05 9.17 -24.29
C GLY A 40 7.08 10.25 -24.63
N GLY A 41 6.64 11.37 -25.21
CA GLY A 41 7.51 12.42 -25.69
C GLY A 41 8.53 12.95 -24.67
N LYS A 42 9.70 13.42 -25.14
CA LYS A 42 10.82 13.95 -24.35
C LYS A 42 10.42 14.95 -23.24
N LYS A 43 9.39 15.76 -23.46
CA LYS A 43 8.88 16.74 -22.47
C LYS A 43 8.28 16.06 -21.23
N PHE A 44 7.49 15.00 -21.40
CA PHE A 44 6.88 14.26 -20.29
C PHE A 44 7.97 13.61 -19.43
N PHE A 45 8.98 13.01 -20.05
CA PHE A 45 10.11 12.41 -19.36
C PHE A 45 10.89 13.42 -18.50
N LEU A 46 11.13 14.64 -18.99
CA LEU A 46 11.85 15.67 -18.24
C LEU A 46 11.05 16.15 -17.02
N ILE A 47 9.72 16.28 -17.15
CA ILE A 47 8.84 16.66 -16.04
C ILE A 47 8.83 15.56 -14.97
N VAL A 48 8.69 14.30 -15.36
CA VAL A 48 8.72 13.16 -14.42
C VAL A 48 10.08 13.08 -13.73
N LYS A 49 11.18 13.20 -14.47
CA LYS A 49 12.54 13.17 -13.93
C LYS A 49 12.78 14.28 -12.89
N SER A 50 12.35 15.49 -13.14
CA SER A 50 12.51 16.61 -12.18
C SER A 50 11.67 16.39 -10.92
N ARG A 51 10.44 15.90 -11.05
CA ARG A 51 9.56 15.59 -9.90
C ARG A 51 10.10 14.44 -9.05
N VAL A 52 10.60 13.40 -9.69
CA VAL A 52 11.23 12.26 -8.99
C VAL A 52 12.50 12.68 -8.27
N ALA A 53 13.36 13.47 -8.90
CA ALA A 53 14.57 13.99 -8.26
C ALA A 53 14.24 14.88 -7.03
N ALA A 54 13.23 15.73 -7.13
CA ALA A 54 12.78 16.55 -6.01
C ALA A 54 12.22 15.69 -4.87
N ALA A 55 11.42 14.67 -5.19
CA ALA A 55 10.91 13.71 -4.19
C ALA A 55 12.03 12.94 -3.50
N GLU A 56 13.06 12.52 -4.25
CA GLU A 56 14.23 11.83 -3.71
C GLU A 56 15.01 12.70 -2.73
N LEU A 57 15.25 13.95 -3.07
CA LEU A 57 15.91 14.92 -2.18
C LEU A 57 15.09 15.15 -0.92
N TYR A 58 13.77 15.27 -1.03
CA TYR A 58 12.88 15.43 0.12
C TYR A 58 12.89 14.21 1.03
N ILE A 59 12.78 13.00 0.48
CA ILE A 59 12.86 11.73 1.23
C ILE A 59 14.20 11.64 1.96
N ARG A 60 15.31 11.87 1.25
CA ARG A 60 16.65 11.83 1.82
C ARG A 60 16.83 12.83 2.96
N SER A 61 16.38 14.06 2.77
CA SER A 61 16.48 15.10 3.80
C SER A 61 15.67 14.74 5.06
N THR A 62 14.49 14.13 4.88
CA THR A 62 13.63 13.69 5.98
C THR A 62 14.24 12.51 6.74
N LEU A 63 14.77 11.51 6.01
CA LEU A 63 15.45 10.35 6.59
C LEU A 63 16.67 10.76 7.42
N MET A 64 17.47 11.72 6.93
CA MET A 64 18.66 12.18 7.62
C MET A 64 18.37 13.11 8.81
N LYS A 65 17.35 13.98 8.68
CA LYS A 65 17.03 14.98 9.71
C LYS A 65 16.22 14.43 10.88
N LYS A 66 15.42 13.36 10.66
CA LYS A 66 14.48 12.84 11.67
C LYS A 66 14.49 11.31 11.75
N PRO A 67 15.64 10.66 12.05
CA PRO A 67 15.76 9.20 12.03
C PRO A 67 14.81 8.51 13.02
N LYS A 68 14.54 9.11 14.20
CA LYS A 68 13.60 8.57 15.19
C LYS A 68 12.17 8.52 14.65
N LYS A 69 11.73 9.53 13.88
CA LYS A 69 10.39 9.52 13.26
C LYS A 69 10.28 8.46 12.18
N VAL A 70 11.33 8.28 11.39
CA VAL A 70 11.40 7.23 10.36
C VAL A 70 11.31 5.84 11.00
N LEU A 71 12.06 5.61 12.08
CA LEU A 71 12.00 4.34 12.82
C LEU A 71 10.58 4.07 13.35
N LEU A 72 9.94 5.10 13.92
CA LEU A 72 8.57 4.99 14.43
C LEU A 72 7.58 4.63 13.33
N VAL A 73 7.64 5.31 12.17
CA VAL A 73 6.77 5.02 11.02
C VAL A 73 7.03 3.62 10.48
N SER A 74 8.30 3.20 10.39
CA SER A 74 8.67 1.85 9.96
C SER A 74 8.16 0.78 10.93
N PHE A 75 8.20 1.04 12.23
CA PHE A 75 7.65 0.16 13.24
C PHE A 75 6.12 -0.02 13.08
N TYR A 76 5.38 1.09 12.91
CA TYR A 76 3.93 1.02 12.65
C TYR A 76 3.61 0.29 11.34
N ALA A 77 4.38 0.54 10.29
CA ALA A 77 4.22 -0.16 9.02
C ALA A 77 4.49 -1.67 9.18
N ALA A 78 5.53 -2.07 9.91
CA ALA A 78 5.81 -3.48 10.19
C ALA A 78 4.71 -4.13 11.03
N LEU A 79 4.12 -3.40 11.98
CA LEU A 79 3.04 -3.89 12.84
C LEU A 79 1.73 -4.07 12.06
N SER A 80 1.49 -3.29 11.01
CA SER A 80 0.26 -3.38 10.21
C SER A 80 0.12 -4.72 9.48
N TRP A 81 1.23 -5.35 9.08
CA TRP A 81 1.22 -6.62 8.35
C TRP A 81 0.62 -7.79 9.13
N PRO A 82 1.10 -8.11 10.36
CA PRO A 82 0.49 -9.18 11.16
C PRO A 82 -0.97 -8.87 11.50
N LEU A 83 -1.32 -7.62 11.73
CA LEU A 83 -2.72 -7.22 11.97
C LEU A 83 -3.60 -7.48 10.74
N THR A 84 -3.10 -7.23 9.53
CA THR A 84 -3.82 -7.55 8.28
C THR A 84 -4.01 -9.06 8.13
N ILE A 85 -3.00 -9.87 8.38
CA ILE A 85 -3.11 -11.34 8.34
C ILE A 85 -4.15 -11.83 9.36
N LEU A 86 -4.11 -11.30 10.57
CA LEU A 86 -5.05 -11.65 11.63
C LEU A 86 -6.49 -11.27 11.25
N GLN A 87 -6.68 -10.08 10.67
CA GLN A 87 -7.97 -9.62 10.16
C GLN A 87 -8.54 -10.58 9.11
N TYR A 88 -7.74 -11.00 8.12
CA TYR A 88 -8.16 -11.96 7.11
C TYR A 88 -8.47 -13.33 7.72
N LYS A 89 -7.66 -13.78 8.70
CA LYS A 89 -7.91 -15.04 9.41
C LYS A 89 -9.27 -15.02 10.10
N PHE A 90 -9.59 -13.95 10.85
CA PHE A 90 -10.90 -13.82 11.50
C PHE A 90 -12.05 -13.72 10.49
N ALA A 91 -11.89 -12.96 9.41
CA ALA A 91 -12.92 -12.87 8.37
C ALA A 91 -13.21 -14.24 7.73
N LEU A 92 -12.18 -15.05 7.48
CA LEU A 92 -12.33 -16.40 6.94
C LEU A 92 -12.94 -17.36 7.94
N LEU A 93 -12.57 -17.27 9.23
CA LEU A 93 -13.21 -18.05 10.29
C LEU A 93 -14.71 -17.72 10.42
N MET A 94 -15.10 -16.46 10.28
CA MET A 94 -16.52 -16.06 10.26
C MET A 94 -17.28 -16.69 9.08
N LEU A 95 -16.59 -16.95 7.96
CA LEU A 95 -17.14 -17.65 6.79
C LEU A 95 -17.05 -19.18 6.90
N GLY A 96 -16.61 -19.71 8.04
CA GLY A 96 -16.44 -21.15 8.25
C GLY A 96 -15.22 -21.77 7.58
N VAL A 97 -14.25 -20.95 7.15
CA VAL A 97 -13.03 -21.40 6.47
C VAL A 97 -11.82 -21.29 7.39
N ASP A 98 -11.20 -22.43 7.71
CA ASP A 98 -9.93 -22.44 8.43
C ASP A 98 -8.76 -22.46 7.44
N ALA A 99 -8.48 -21.28 6.87
CA ALA A 99 -7.41 -21.11 5.91
C ALA A 99 -6.03 -21.10 6.58
N SER A 100 -5.05 -21.69 5.91
CA SER A 100 -3.65 -21.63 6.27
C SER A 100 -3.09 -20.21 6.06
N ILE A 101 -1.99 -19.88 6.76
CA ILE A 101 -1.32 -18.57 6.60
C ILE A 101 -0.90 -18.33 5.15
N ALA A 102 -0.45 -19.37 4.43
CA ALA A 102 -0.07 -19.26 3.03
C ALA A 102 -1.25 -18.85 2.14
N GLN A 103 -2.43 -19.46 2.35
CA GLN A 103 -3.66 -19.12 1.63
C GLN A 103 -4.10 -17.68 1.91
N ILE A 104 -4.00 -17.24 3.16
CA ILE A 104 -4.31 -15.87 3.57
C ILE A 104 -3.37 -14.87 2.86
N VAL A 105 -2.05 -15.13 2.88
CA VAL A 105 -1.07 -14.27 2.23
C VAL A 105 -1.29 -14.18 0.72
N MET A 106 -1.61 -15.30 0.06
CA MET A 106 -1.96 -15.30 -1.36
C MET A 106 -3.22 -14.50 -1.66
N SER A 107 -4.25 -14.61 -0.81
CA SER A 107 -5.48 -13.82 -0.91
C SER A 107 -5.19 -12.32 -0.77
N ILE A 108 -4.38 -11.92 0.23
CA ILE A 108 -3.95 -10.53 0.41
C ILE A 108 -3.16 -10.03 -0.80
N ALA A 109 -2.24 -10.84 -1.34
CA ALA A 109 -1.44 -10.47 -2.51
C ALA A 109 -2.32 -10.19 -3.74
N VAL A 110 -3.30 -11.07 -4.03
CA VAL A 110 -4.24 -10.85 -5.13
C VAL A 110 -5.08 -9.61 -4.89
N MET A 111 -5.58 -9.39 -3.66
CA MET A 111 -6.33 -8.19 -3.32
C MET A 111 -5.51 -6.92 -3.57
N THR A 112 -4.24 -6.92 -3.20
CA THR A 112 -3.32 -5.81 -3.46
C THR A 112 -3.06 -5.60 -4.95
N LEU A 113 -2.87 -6.67 -5.72
CA LEU A 113 -2.65 -6.57 -7.16
C LEU A 113 -3.89 -6.01 -7.89
N THR A 114 -5.09 -6.37 -7.45
CA THR A 114 -6.34 -5.85 -8.05
C THR A 114 -6.51 -4.35 -7.83
N THR A 115 -5.94 -3.77 -6.78
CA THR A 115 -5.97 -2.30 -6.56
C THR A 115 -5.10 -1.51 -7.54
N LEU A 116 -4.15 -2.16 -8.23
CA LEU A 116 -3.34 -1.51 -9.26
C LEU A 116 -4.12 -1.24 -10.56
N ILE A 117 -5.26 -1.91 -10.73
CA ILE A 117 -6.11 -1.71 -11.91
C ILE A 117 -6.92 -0.42 -11.66
N PRO A 118 -6.83 0.59 -12.56
CA PRO A 118 -7.44 1.91 -12.36
C PRO A 118 -8.96 1.88 -12.62
N ILE A 119 -9.67 1.04 -11.89
CA ILE A 119 -11.15 1.00 -11.88
C ILE A 119 -11.64 1.68 -10.60
N PRO A 120 -12.63 2.60 -10.68
CA PRO A 120 -13.16 3.26 -9.50
C PRO A 120 -13.58 2.26 -8.42
N ALA A 121 -13.07 2.44 -7.19
CA ALA A 121 -13.28 1.53 -6.05
C ALA A 121 -12.90 0.06 -6.32
N SER A 122 -12.17 -0.27 -7.39
CA SER A 122 -11.83 -1.63 -7.84
C SER A 122 -13.04 -2.58 -7.87
N LEU A 123 -14.23 -2.02 -8.21
CA LEU A 123 -15.50 -2.77 -8.24
C LEU A 123 -15.43 -3.87 -9.31
N GLY A 124 -15.83 -5.08 -8.92
CA GLY A 124 -15.79 -6.27 -9.78
C GLY A 124 -14.40 -6.93 -9.86
N VAL A 125 -13.33 -6.17 -9.87
CA VAL A 125 -11.96 -6.70 -10.04
C VAL A 125 -11.47 -7.41 -8.78
N GLN A 126 -11.75 -6.85 -7.61
CA GLN A 126 -11.40 -7.48 -6.34
C GLN A 126 -12.18 -8.78 -6.14
N GLU A 127 -13.48 -8.77 -6.43
CA GLU A 127 -14.35 -9.94 -6.37
C GLU A 127 -13.88 -11.04 -7.33
N ALA A 128 -13.59 -10.67 -8.58
CA ALA A 128 -13.07 -11.61 -9.57
C ALA A 128 -11.69 -12.16 -9.17
N GLY A 129 -10.82 -11.32 -8.61
CA GLY A 129 -9.51 -11.73 -8.08
C GLY A 129 -9.65 -12.73 -6.93
N GLN A 130 -10.50 -12.43 -5.95
CA GLN A 130 -10.75 -13.32 -4.81
C GLN A 130 -11.43 -14.60 -5.23
N PHE A 131 -12.40 -14.55 -6.13
CA PHE A 131 -13.02 -15.74 -6.71
C PHE A 131 -11.97 -16.66 -7.37
N SER A 132 -11.09 -16.07 -8.18
CA SER A 132 -10.06 -16.80 -8.92
C SER A 132 -9.04 -17.45 -8.00
N ILE A 133 -8.52 -16.70 -7.00
CA ILE A 133 -7.52 -17.25 -6.09
C ILE A 133 -8.11 -18.35 -5.19
N PHE A 134 -9.35 -18.21 -4.72
CA PHE A 134 -10.01 -19.23 -3.92
C PHE A 134 -10.18 -20.52 -4.72
N LYS A 135 -10.57 -20.41 -6.00
CA LYS A 135 -10.65 -21.56 -6.90
C LYS A 135 -9.30 -22.26 -7.07
N LEU A 136 -8.22 -21.49 -7.26
CA LEU A 136 -6.85 -22.01 -7.38
C LEU A 136 -6.35 -22.70 -6.10
N LEU A 137 -6.78 -22.21 -4.93
CA LEU A 137 -6.41 -22.77 -3.63
C LEU A 137 -7.28 -23.97 -3.22
N GLY A 138 -8.21 -24.42 -4.06
CA GLY A 138 -9.13 -25.51 -3.75
C GLY A 138 -10.19 -25.15 -2.70
N LEU A 139 -10.41 -23.85 -2.45
CA LEU A 139 -11.44 -23.33 -1.57
C LEU A 139 -12.71 -23.03 -2.37
N ASN A 140 -13.85 -22.88 -1.68
CA ASN A 140 -15.08 -22.47 -2.35
C ASN A 140 -14.95 -21.04 -2.89
N PRO A 141 -15.01 -20.81 -4.23
CA PRO A 141 -14.79 -19.50 -4.84
C PRO A 141 -15.79 -18.44 -4.40
N HIS A 142 -17.03 -18.81 -4.06
CA HIS A 142 -18.05 -17.89 -3.59
C HIS A 142 -17.69 -17.25 -2.23
N LEU A 143 -16.95 -17.98 -1.40
CA LEU A 143 -16.46 -17.43 -0.14
C LEU A 143 -15.37 -16.38 -0.35
N GLY A 144 -14.63 -16.43 -1.46
CA GLY A 144 -13.71 -15.37 -1.87
C GLY A 144 -14.43 -14.06 -2.16
N ILE A 145 -15.57 -14.13 -2.84
CA ILE A 145 -16.43 -12.96 -3.08
C ILE A 145 -16.97 -12.42 -1.74
N ALA A 146 -17.48 -13.30 -0.87
CA ALA A 146 -17.97 -12.90 0.45
C ALA A 146 -16.87 -12.23 1.30
N LEU A 147 -15.65 -12.75 1.25
CA LEU A 147 -14.48 -12.15 1.91
C LEU A 147 -14.23 -10.72 1.41
N SER A 148 -14.27 -10.48 0.09
CA SER A 148 -14.06 -9.14 -0.44
C SER A 148 -15.13 -8.14 0.03
N PHE A 149 -16.37 -8.56 0.19
CA PHE A 149 -17.43 -7.73 0.77
C PHE A 149 -17.19 -7.42 2.25
N ILE A 150 -16.77 -8.40 3.05
CA ILE A 150 -16.44 -8.18 4.48
C ILE A 150 -15.31 -7.15 4.61
N ILE A 151 -14.27 -7.27 3.78
CA ILE A 151 -13.14 -6.33 3.80
C ILE A 151 -13.60 -4.92 3.42
N ARG A 152 -14.44 -4.77 2.39
CA ARG A 152 -15.00 -3.48 1.99
C ARG A 152 -15.87 -2.85 3.08
N LEU A 153 -16.73 -3.64 3.70
CA LEU A 153 -17.57 -3.15 4.78
C LEU A 153 -16.72 -2.57 5.92
N LYS A 154 -15.66 -3.29 6.30
CA LYS A 154 -14.68 -2.79 7.27
C LYS A 154 -14.05 -1.48 6.80
N ASP A 155 -13.62 -1.38 5.53
CA ASP A 155 -12.98 -0.17 5.00
C ASP A 155 -13.93 1.03 5.05
N ILE A 156 -15.21 0.84 4.76
CA ILE A 156 -16.25 1.88 4.87
C ILE A 156 -16.41 2.32 6.34
N ILE A 157 -16.45 1.38 7.28
CA ILE A 157 -16.55 1.69 8.71
C ILE A 157 -15.34 2.49 9.18
N VAL A 158 -14.12 2.07 8.81
CA VAL A 158 -12.88 2.78 9.15
C VAL A 158 -12.86 4.17 8.54
N LEU A 159 -13.30 4.33 7.29
CA LEU A 159 -13.41 5.63 6.64
C LEU A 159 -14.37 6.55 7.39
N TYR A 160 -15.55 6.06 7.76
CA TYR A 160 -16.53 6.81 8.53
C TYR A 160 -15.97 7.28 9.90
N LEU A 161 -15.33 6.37 10.63
CA LEU A 161 -14.69 6.70 11.91
C LEU A 161 -13.57 7.73 11.72
N SER A 162 -12.77 7.61 10.65
CA SER A 162 -11.71 8.56 10.35
C SER A 162 -12.26 9.96 10.08
N PHE A 163 -13.35 10.08 9.34
CA PHE A 163 -14.04 11.37 9.13
C PHE A 163 -14.62 11.94 10.42
N TRP A 164 -15.18 11.09 11.28
CA TRP A 164 -15.67 11.49 12.59
C TRP A 164 -14.55 12.11 13.43
N PHE A 165 -13.42 11.42 13.60
CA PHE A 165 -12.27 11.94 14.36
C PHE A 165 -11.74 13.25 13.75
N LEU A 166 -11.61 13.31 12.44
CA LEU A 166 -11.16 14.52 11.74
C LEU A 166 -12.09 15.72 11.98
N SER A 167 -13.40 15.47 12.01
CA SER A 167 -14.42 16.48 12.33
C SER A 167 -14.31 16.98 13.77
N MET A 168 -14.01 16.09 14.72
CA MET A 168 -13.85 16.47 16.12
C MET A 168 -12.59 17.30 16.39
N GLU A 169 -11.51 17.08 15.64
CA GLU A 169 -10.28 17.89 15.74
C GLU A 169 -10.38 19.28 15.11
N GLY A 170 -11.57 19.68 14.68
CA GLY A 170 -11.81 21.03 14.13
C GLY A 170 -11.05 21.30 12.83
N PHE A 171 -10.95 20.31 11.98
CA PHE A 171 -10.31 20.42 10.68
C PHE A 171 -11.11 21.40 9.80
N ASN A 172 -10.84 22.69 9.96
CA ASN A 172 -11.44 23.75 9.16
C ASN A 172 -10.85 23.72 7.74
N PHE A 173 -11.44 22.94 6.86
CA PHE A 173 -11.11 22.92 5.43
C PHE A 173 -11.09 24.32 4.81
N VAL A 174 -11.96 25.21 5.29
CA VAL A 174 -12.06 26.63 4.91
C VAL A 174 -10.75 27.39 5.19
N THR A 175 -10.07 27.10 6.29
CA THR A 175 -8.83 27.79 6.67
C THR A 175 -7.64 27.40 5.78
N ILE A 176 -7.62 26.16 5.28
CA ILE A 176 -6.57 25.68 4.38
C ILE A 176 -6.74 26.24 2.97
N VAL A 177 -7.97 26.35 2.49
CA VAL A 177 -8.29 26.93 1.18
C VAL A 177 -7.97 28.41 1.16
N ASN A 178 -8.34 29.16 2.21
CA ASN A 178 -8.07 30.61 2.29
C ASN A 178 -6.57 30.94 2.43
N ARG A 179 -5.75 30.08 3.02
CA ARG A 179 -4.28 30.27 3.07
C ARG A 179 -3.57 30.08 1.73
N LYS A 180 -4.20 29.43 0.77
CA LYS A 180 -3.63 29.26 -0.58
C LYS A 180 -4.06 30.34 -1.57
N LEU A 181 -5.01 31.19 -1.19
CA LEU A 181 -5.54 32.29 -2.02
C LEU A 181 -4.99 33.67 -1.61
N GLN A 182 -4.17 33.72 -0.56
CA GLN A 182 -3.36 34.89 -0.16
C GLN A 182 -1.87 34.63 -0.50
#